data_f2cfb01b63b2aebb6354305b1ea89613
#
_entry.id   f2cfb01b63b2aebb6354305b1ea89613
#
_cell.length_a   1.000
_cell.length_b   1.000
_cell.length_c   1.000
_cell.angle_alpha   90.00
_cell.angle_beta   90.00
_cell.angle_gamma   90.00
#
_symmetry.space_group_name_H-M   'P 1'
#
loop_
_entity.id
_entity.type
_entity.pdbx_description
1 polymer ?
#
loop_
_entity_poly.entity_id
_entity_poly.type
_entity_poly.pdbx_seq_one_letter_code
_entity_poly.pdbx_strand_id
1 'polypeptide(L)'
;MENYLHLDPYPEAREALAALAGRKLAILSNGTPGMLQKLVRNSGLNRWIEAAISIDSVRTYKPHRSCYALVEPVLEVPKEEVLFVSSNSFDVVGAKAFGFKVAWIRRSGGSGPATMFGMLRGRAEELGHAPDHVVSALSELPKLL
;
A
#
# COMPACT_ATOMS: atom_id res chain seq x y z
N MET A 1 -17.24 6.64 -11.48
CA MET A 1 -16.77 6.83 -10.09
C MET A 1 -17.38 5.83 -9.11
N GLU A 2 -18.63 5.40 -9.29
CA GLU A 2 -19.26 4.38 -8.42
C GLU A 2 -18.56 3.03 -8.41
N ASN A 3 -18.05 2.55 -9.53
CA ASN A 3 -17.33 1.26 -9.60
C ASN A 3 -16.08 1.20 -8.70
N TYR A 4 -15.44 2.34 -8.43
CA TYR A 4 -14.27 2.38 -7.54
C TYR A 4 -14.64 2.16 -6.07
N LEU A 5 -15.89 2.47 -5.69
CA LEU A 5 -16.37 2.30 -4.31
C LEU A 5 -16.82 0.87 -3.99
N HIS A 6 -16.86 0.00 -5.01
CA HIS A 6 -17.35 -1.39 -4.92
C HIS A 6 -16.30 -2.39 -5.42
N LEU A 7 -15.01 -2.09 -5.21
CA LEU A 7 -13.93 -3.02 -5.54
C LEU A 7 -13.93 -4.18 -4.53
N ASP A 8 -13.94 -5.40 -5.07
CA ASP A 8 -13.75 -6.59 -4.27
C ASP A 8 -12.27 -6.70 -3.84
N PRO A 9 -12.00 -7.07 -2.60
CA PRO A 9 -10.64 -7.37 -2.18
C PRO A 9 -10.13 -8.64 -2.89
N TYR A 10 -8.81 -8.76 -3.00
CA TYR A 10 -8.22 -10.01 -3.47
C TYR A 10 -8.67 -11.18 -2.59
N PRO A 11 -8.83 -12.39 -3.16
CA PRO A 11 -9.35 -13.54 -2.42
C PRO A 11 -8.62 -13.83 -1.11
N GLU A 12 -7.30 -13.69 -1.10
CA GLU A 12 -6.44 -13.91 0.05
C GLU A 12 -6.41 -12.76 1.06
N ALA A 13 -6.97 -11.59 0.73
CA ALA A 13 -6.79 -10.38 1.54
C ALA A 13 -7.34 -10.52 2.97
N ARG A 14 -8.51 -11.10 3.12
CA ARG A 14 -9.17 -11.25 4.43
C ARG A 14 -8.39 -12.17 5.36
N GLU A 15 -7.91 -13.29 4.83
CA GLU A 15 -7.10 -14.25 5.59
C GLU A 15 -5.75 -13.66 5.96
N ALA A 16 -5.08 -12.99 5.02
CA ALA A 16 -3.81 -12.33 5.25
C ALA A 16 -3.91 -11.23 6.32
N LEU A 17 -4.95 -10.39 6.28
CA LEU A 17 -5.18 -9.35 7.29
C LEU A 17 -5.52 -9.95 8.66
N ALA A 18 -6.29 -11.03 8.70
CA ALA A 18 -6.59 -11.74 9.94
C ALA A 18 -5.32 -12.34 10.58
N ALA A 19 -4.41 -12.88 9.76
CA ALA A 19 -3.13 -13.41 10.22
C ALA A 19 -2.18 -12.31 10.76
N LEU A 20 -2.44 -11.04 10.45
CA LEU A 20 -1.72 -9.88 10.98
C LEU A 20 -2.40 -9.26 12.21
N ALA A 21 -3.33 -9.97 12.85
CA ALA A 21 -4.01 -9.51 14.06
C ALA A 21 -2.99 -9.13 15.15
N GLY A 22 -3.23 -8.00 15.81
CA GLY A 22 -2.29 -7.42 16.79
C GLY A 22 -1.28 -6.43 16.20
N ARG A 23 -1.25 -6.28 14.88
CA ARG A 23 -0.50 -5.22 14.18
C ARG A 23 -1.42 -4.06 13.83
N LYS A 24 -0.89 -2.83 13.79
CA LYS A 24 -1.60 -1.67 13.26
C LYS A 24 -1.63 -1.74 11.74
N LEU A 25 -2.82 -1.88 11.17
CA LEU A 25 -3.01 -1.98 9.73
C LEU A 25 -3.67 -0.72 9.20
N ALA A 26 -3.08 -0.11 8.18
CA ALA A 26 -3.59 1.11 7.58
C ALA A 26 -3.48 1.11 6.05
N ILE A 27 -4.30 1.95 5.43
CA ILE A 27 -4.21 2.28 4.00
C ILE A 27 -3.67 3.70 3.88
N LEU A 28 -2.67 3.91 3.02
CA LEU A 28 -2.22 5.23 2.57
C LEU A 28 -2.53 5.38 1.08
N SER A 29 -3.40 6.31 0.72
CA SER A 29 -3.92 6.40 -0.64
C SER A 29 -4.03 7.84 -1.16
N ASN A 30 -3.96 7.98 -2.50
CA ASN A 30 -4.26 9.22 -3.21
C ASN A 30 -5.77 9.52 -3.28
N GLY A 31 -6.63 8.61 -2.83
CA GLY A 31 -8.08 8.82 -2.77
C GLY A 31 -8.49 9.83 -1.70
N THR A 32 -9.63 10.50 -1.90
CA THR A 32 -10.18 11.42 -0.89
C THR A 32 -10.64 10.69 0.37
N PRO A 33 -10.71 11.36 1.54
CA PRO A 33 -11.12 10.71 2.78
C PRO A 33 -12.48 10.00 2.68
N GLY A 34 -13.47 10.64 2.07
CA GLY A 34 -14.80 10.06 1.91
C GLY A 34 -14.84 8.83 1.00
N MET A 35 -14.01 8.82 -0.06
CA MET A 35 -13.87 7.64 -0.94
C MET A 35 -13.23 6.46 -0.18
N LEU A 36 -12.18 6.71 0.57
CA LEU A 36 -11.47 5.67 1.31
C LEU A 36 -12.34 5.05 2.39
N GLN A 37 -13.07 5.86 3.15
CA GLN A 37 -14.00 5.37 4.17
C GLN A 37 -15.07 4.45 3.57
N LYS A 38 -15.68 4.86 2.44
CA LYS A 38 -16.68 4.06 1.74
C LYS A 38 -16.08 2.77 1.21
N LEU A 39 -14.92 2.83 0.58
CA LEU A 39 -14.23 1.66 0.03
C LEU A 39 -13.90 0.62 1.12
N VAL A 40 -13.29 1.04 2.22
CA VAL A 40 -12.93 0.15 3.33
C VAL A 40 -14.16 -0.49 3.97
N ARG A 41 -15.26 0.27 4.09
CA ARG A 41 -16.54 -0.26 4.62
C ARG A 41 -17.17 -1.24 3.65
N ASN A 42 -17.29 -0.88 2.37
CA ASN A 42 -17.96 -1.71 1.36
C ASN A 42 -17.21 -3.01 1.08
N SER A 43 -15.86 -2.99 1.13
CA SER A 43 -15.04 -4.20 1.00
C SER A 43 -15.10 -5.13 2.22
N GLY A 44 -15.65 -4.65 3.36
CA GLY A 44 -15.68 -5.38 4.62
C GLY A 44 -14.33 -5.53 5.30
N LEU A 45 -13.33 -4.70 4.91
CA LEU A 45 -11.98 -4.70 5.49
C LEU A 45 -11.86 -3.84 6.76
N ASN A 46 -12.91 -3.08 7.09
CA ASN A 46 -12.95 -2.16 8.24
C ASN A 46 -12.74 -2.82 9.61
N ARG A 47 -12.85 -4.15 9.69
CA ARG A 47 -12.56 -4.90 10.93
C ARG A 47 -11.07 -5.06 11.22
N TRP A 48 -10.22 -4.90 10.21
CA TRP A 48 -8.76 -5.04 10.33
C TRP A 48 -8.01 -3.74 10.08
N ILE A 49 -8.57 -2.86 9.23
CA ILE A 49 -7.94 -1.58 8.86
C ILE A 49 -8.29 -0.54 9.92
N GLU A 50 -7.28 -0.15 10.69
CA GLU A 50 -7.40 0.83 11.77
C GLU A 50 -7.51 2.26 11.24
N ALA A 51 -6.79 2.57 10.18
CA ALA A 51 -6.79 3.89 9.58
C ALA A 51 -6.79 3.85 8.05
N ALA A 52 -7.55 4.74 7.43
CA ALA A 52 -7.52 5.02 6.00
C ALA A 52 -6.99 6.46 5.79
N ILE A 53 -5.71 6.57 5.50
CA ILE A 53 -4.97 7.83 5.43
C ILE A 53 -5.05 8.37 4.00
N SER A 54 -5.71 9.50 3.83
CA SER A 54 -5.73 10.23 2.57
C SER A 54 -4.60 11.24 2.52
N ILE A 55 -3.94 11.34 1.36
CA ILE A 55 -2.92 12.37 1.13
C ILE A 55 -3.49 13.75 0.79
N ASP A 56 -4.80 13.90 0.73
CA ASP A 56 -5.50 15.12 0.34
C ASP A 56 -5.05 16.34 1.18
N SER A 57 -4.77 16.13 2.47
CA SER A 57 -4.31 17.17 3.40
C SER A 57 -2.96 17.80 3.03
N VAL A 58 -2.09 17.07 2.35
CA VAL A 58 -0.75 17.57 1.95
C VAL A 58 -0.71 18.18 0.56
N ARG A 59 -1.84 18.19 -0.16
CA ARG A 59 -2.01 18.82 -1.48
C ARG A 59 -0.95 18.43 -2.52
N THR A 60 -0.45 17.21 -2.43
CA THR A 60 0.49 16.60 -3.38
C THR A 60 0.21 15.13 -3.49
N TYR A 61 0.92 14.43 -4.36
CA TYR A 61 0.68 13.02 -4.65
C TYR A 61 1.92 12.17 -4.35
N LYS A 62 1.72 10.90 -4.04
CA LYS A 62 2.81 9.93 -4.02
C LYS A 62 3.53 9.92 -5.39
N PRO A 63 4.85 9.89 -5.44
CA PRO A 63 5.77 9.49 -4.38
C PRO A 63 6.40 10.65 -3.55
N HIS A 64 5.77 11.80 -3.45
CA HIS A 64 6.30 12.90 -2.65
C HIS A 64 6.40 12.51 -1.16
N ARG A 65 7.52 12.85 -0.51
CA ARG A 65 7.83 12.43 0.86
C ARG A 65 6.78 12.82 1.91
N SER A 66 6.11 13.97 1.74
CA SER A 66 5.09 14.44 2.67
C SER A 66 3.87 13.52 2.74
N CYS A 67 3.61 12.73 1.69
CA CYS A 67 2.54 11.74 1.70
C CYS A 67 2.84 10.61 2.69
N TYR A 68 4.08 10.13 2.70
CA TYR A 68 4.50 9.04 3.61
C TYR A 68 4.63 9.53 5.06
N ALA A 69 4.99 10.80 5.26
CA ALA A 69 5.11 11.40 6.59
C ALA A 69 3.78 11.44 7.37
N LEU A 70 2.64 11.27 6.70
CA LEU A 70 1.33 11.19 7.37
C LEU A 70 1.15 9.91 8.20
N VAL A 71 1.94 8.88 7.96
CA VAL A 71 1.77 7.57 8.61
C VAL A 71 2.18 7.63 10.09
N GLU A 72 3.32 8.24 10.40
CA GLU A 72 3.87 8.27 11.76
C GLU A 72 2.91 8.89 12.78
N PRO A 73 2.35 10.11 12.57
CA PRO A 73 1.45 10.73 13.53
C PRO A 73 0.09 10.04 13.62
N VAL A 74 -0.37 9.36 12.55
CA VAL A 74 -1.67 8.68 12.56
C VAL A 74 -1.59 7.32 13.25
N LEU A 75 -0.52 6.57 13.03
CA LEU A 75 -0.34 5.25 13.62
C LEU A 75 0.45 5.29 14.94
N GLU A 76 1.05 6.41 15.27
CA GLU A 76 1.92 6.57 16.45
C GLU A 76 3.03 5.51 16.50
N VAL A 77 3.68 5.30 15.35
CA VAL A 77 4.81 4.38 15.18
C VAL A 77 5.94 5.07 14.43
N PRO A 78 7.22 4.81 14.77
CA PRO A 78 8.34 5.35 14.01
C PRO A 78 8.41 4.70 12.63
N LYS A 79 8.89 5.44 11.64
CA LYS A 79 8.94 4.98 10.24
C LYS A 79 9.77 3.71 10.05
N GLU A 80 10.75 3.47 10.88
CA GLU A 80 11.60 2.29 10.85
C GLU A 80 10.84 0.98 11.21
N GLU A 81 9.71 1.12 11.90
CA GLU A 81 8.82 0.01 12.26
C GLU A 81 7.68 -0.21 11.27
N VAL A 82 7.59 0.64 10.23
CA VAL A 82 6.56 0.52 9.20
C VAL A 82 7.03 -0.42 8.10
N LEU A 83 6.24 -1.45 7.80
CA LEU A 83 6.33 -2.21 6.56
C LEU A 83 5.31 -1.64 5.56
N PHE A 84 5.79 -0.93 4.56
CA PHE A 84 4.97 -0.38 3.48
C PHE A 84 4.81 -1.42 2.37
N VAL A 85 3.57 -1.65 1.94
CA VAL A 85 3.23 -2.68 0.95
C VAL A 85 2.60 -2.04 -0.27
N SER A 86 3.19 -2.23 -1.45
CA SER A 86 2.64 -1.71 -2.70
C SER A 86 2.96 -2.59 -3.89
N SER A 87 2.13 -2.55 -4.93
CA SER A 87 2.39 -3.15 -6.24
C SER A 87 2.94 -2.15 -7.27
N ASN A 88 2.96 -0.86 -6.93
CA ASN A 88 3.41 0.20 -7.84
C ASN A 88 4.88 0.55 -7.58
N SER A 89 5.72 0.47 -8.62
CA SER A 89 7.16 0.73 -8.50
C SER A 89 7.49 2.13 -7.98
N PHE A 90 6.78 3.16 -8.45
CA PHE A 90 6.99 4.53 -7.98
C PHE A 90 6.70 4.70 -6.49
N ASP A 91 5.72 3.96 -5.99
CA ASP A 91 5.31 3.98 -4.59
C ASP A 91 6.32 3.22 -3.71
N VAL A 92 6.84 2.09 -4.21
CA VAL A 92 7.94 1.33 -3.60
C VAL A 92 9.17 2.20 -3.44
N VAL A 93 9.60 2.88 -4.52
CA VAL A 93 10.77 3.78 -4.50
C VAL A 93 10.55 4.95 -3.54
N GLY A 94 9.38 5.59 -3.60
CA GLY A 94 9.09 6.74 -2.74
C GLY A 94 9.05 6.38 -1.25
N ALA A 95 8.42 5.26 -0.91
CA ALA A 95 8.35 4.75 0.46
C ALA A 95 9.73 4.35 0.99
N LYS A 96 10.55 3.69 0.15
CA LYS A 96 11.92 3.32 0.50
C LYS A 96 12.80 4.55 0.71
N ALA A 97 12.73 5.53 -0.18
CA ALA A 97 13.46 6.80 -0.06
C ALA A 97 13.03 7.62 1.18
N PHE A 98 11.78 7.48 1.62
CA PHE A 98 11.28 8.09 2.86
C PHE A 98 11.88 7.43 4.11
N GLY A 99 12.20 6.14 4.07
CA GLY A 99 12.83 5.38 5.14
C GLY A 99 11.98 4.23 5.70
N PHE A 100 10.89 3.85 5.04
CA PHE A 100 10.14 2.66 5.40
C PHE A 100 10.88 1.37 5.01
N LYS A 101 10.57 0.28 5.70
CA LYS A 101 10.75 -1.07 5.12
C LYS A 101 9.67 -1.28 4.08
N VAL A 102 10.01 -1.90 2.95
CA VAL A 102 9.11 -2.03 1.81
C VAL A 102 9.01 -3.46 1.33
N ALA A 103 7.77 -3.95 1.21
CA ALA A 103 7.43 -5.17 0.50
C ALA A 103 6.76 -4.83 -0.83
N TRP A 104 7.36 -5.25 -1.93
CA TRP A 104 6.81 -5.08 -3.27
C TRP A 104 6.00 -6.31 -3.66
N ILE A 105 4.68 -6.13 -3.88
CA ILE A 105 3.83 -7.22 -4.37
C ILE A 105 3.90 -7.28 -5.90
N ARG A 106 4.46 -8.37 -6.42
CA ARG A 106 4.54 -8.69 -7.85
C ARG A 106 3.67 -9.91 -8.14
N ARG A 107 2.39 -9.66 -8.44
CA ARG A 107 1.47 -10.75 -8.78
C ARG A 107 1.80 -11.32 -10.17
N SER A 108 1.97 -12.63 -10.26
CA SER A 108 2.10 -13.35 -11.53
C SER A 108 0.73 -13.39 -12.20
N GLY A 109 0.63 -12.96 -13.47
CA GLY A 109 -0.61 -13.06 -14.26
C GLY A 109 -1.44 -11.79 -14.41
N GLY A 110 -0.95 -10.64 -14.04
CA GLY A 110 -1.54 -9.36 -14.42
C GLY A 110 -1.36 -9.12 -15.92
N SER A 111 -2.25 -9.68 -16.74
CA SER A 111 -2.38 -9.36 -18.17
C SER A 111 -3.03 -7.98 -18.33
N GLY A 112 -2.33 -6.95 -17.89
CA GLY A 112 -2.60 -5.60 -18.36
C GLY A 112 -1.83 -5.35 -19.64
N PRO A 113 -2.33 -4.51 -20.58
CA PRO A 113 -1.55 -4.14 -21.74
C PRO A 113 -0.18 -3.64 -21.29
N ALA A 114 0.86 -3.91 -22.08
CA ALA A 114 2.21 -3.38 -21.88
C ALA A 114 2.19 -1.87 -22.08
N THR A 115 1.58 -1.19 -21.11
CA THR A 115 1.54 0.25 -21.04
C THR A 115 2.86 0.75 -20.47
N MET A 116 3.20 2.00 -20.75
CA MET A 116 4.34 2.70 -20.14
C MET A 116 4.40 2.52 -18.61
N PHE A 117 3.24 2.40 -17.95
CA PHE A 117 3.12 2.05 -16.54
C PHE A 117 3.61 0.62 -16.21
N GLY A 118 3.44 -0.34 -17.11
CA GLY A 118 3.97 -1.70 -16.94
C GLY A 118 5.50 -1.74 -17.00
N MET A 119 6.09 -0.93 -17.88
CA MET A 119 7.56 -0.77 -17.97
C MET A 119 8.14 -0.08 -16.73
N LEU A 120 7.46 0.96 -16.20
CA LEU A 120 7.87 1.64 -14.98
C LEU A 120 7.72 0.75 -13.74
N ARG A 121 6.77 -0.18 -13.72
CA ARG A 121 6.60 -1.16 -12.64
C ARG A 121 7.78 -2.14 -12.50
N GLY A 122 8.55 -2.34 -13.56
CA GLY A 122 9.70 -3.25 -13.55
C GLY A 122 11.04 -2.64 -13.11
N ARG A 123 11.11 -1.33 -12.89
CA ARG A 123 12.38 -0.59 -12.77
C ARG A 123 12.68 0.04 -11.41
N ALA A 124 11.98 -0.36 -10.34
CA ALA A 124 12.24 0.18 -9.01
C ALA A 124 13.71 -0.01 -8.56
N GLU A 125 14.32 -1.12 -8.96
CA GLU A 125 15.71 -1.46 -8.63
C GLU A 125 16.73 -0.54 -9.33
N GLU A 126 16.40 -0.03 -10.53
CA GLU A 126 17.29 0.85 -11.30
C GLU A 126 17.41 2.27 -10.70
N LEU A 127 16.50 2.64 -9.80
CA LEU A 127 16.49 3.95 -9.14
C LEU A 127 17.25 3.97 -7.79
N GLY A 128 17.96 2.90 -7.45
CA GLY A 128 18.77 2.84 -6.23
C GLY A 128 17.98 2.66 -4.93
N HIS A 129 16.68 2.39 -5.02
CA HIS A 129 15.78 2.20 -3.88
C HIS A 129 15.05 0.86 -3.98
N ALA A 130 15.83 -0.23 -3.99
CA ALA A 130 15.28 -1.58 -4.02
C ALA A 130 14.39 -1.87 -2.80
N PRO A 131 13.29 -2.63 -2.97
CA PRO A 131 12.46 -3.07 -1.86
C PRO A 131 13.24 -4.01 -0.93
N ASP A 132 12.85 -4.09 0.35
CA ASP A 132 13.43 -5.04 1.29
C ASP A 132 12.94 -6.48 1.01
N HIS A 133 11.69 -6.59 0.53
CA HIS A 133 11.08 -7.86 0.20
C HIS A 133 10.31 -7.77 -1.12
N VAL A 134 10.31 -8.87 -1.88
CA VAL A 134 9.45 -9.07 -3.05
C VAL A 134 8.56 -10.26 -2.77
N VAL A 135 7.24 -10.06 -2.83
CA VAL A 135 6.24 -11.11 -2.58
C VAL A 135 5.26 -11.20 -3.74
N SER A 136 4.62 -12.34 -3.91
CA SER A 136 3.63 -12.56 -4.97
C SER A 136 2.18 -12.36 -4.50
N ALA A 137 1.94 -12.45 -3.19
CA ALA A 137 0.61 -12.31 -2.60
C ALA A 137 0.68 -11.75 -1.17
N LEU A 138 -0.45 -11.23 -0.68
CA LEU A 138 -0.59 -10.73 0.69
C LEU A 138 -0.38 -11.82 1.74
N SER A 139 -0.69 -13.07 1.42
CA SER A 139 -0.52 -14.22 2.32
C SER A 139 0.93 -14.48 2.75
N GLU A 140 1.91 -13.89 2.08
CA GLU A 140 3.32 -14.00 2.44
C GLU A 140 3.75 -13.00 3.52
N LEU A 141 2.98 -11.90 3.71
CA LEU A 141 3.34 -10.81 4.62
C LEU A 141 3.51 -11.25 6.10
N PRO A 142 2.67 -12.16 6.66
CA PRO A 142 2.84 -12.58 8.05
C PRO A 142 4.19 -13.23 8.33
N LYS A 143 4.87 -13.76 7.31
CA LYS A 143 6.20 -14.38 7.45
C LYS A 143 7.34 -13.36 7.49
N LEU A 144 7.07 -12.10 7.15
CA LEU A 144 8.05 -11.01 7.10
C LEU A 144 8.12 -10.22 8.41
N LEU A 145 7.16 -10.44 9.31
CA LEU A 145 6.90 -9.71 10.55
C LEU A 145 6.99 -10.62 11.76
#